data_c0fc31f055ec29eac0fc4d8f85495b8a
#
_entry.id   c0fc31f055ec29eac0fc4d8f85495b8a
#
_cell.length_a   1.000
_cell.length_b   1.000
_cell.length_c   1.000
_cell.angle_alpha   90.00
_cell.angle_beta   90.00
_cell.angle_gamma   90.00
#
_symmetry.space_group_name_H-M   'P 1'
#
loop_
_entity.id
_entity.type
_entity.pdbx_description
1 polymer ?
#
loop_
_entity_poly.entity_id
_entity_poly.type
_entity_poly.pdbx_seq_one_letter_code
_entity_poly.pdbx_strand_id
1 'polypeptide(L)'
;MRLTKVRGPLRAAIPAALLPEAPLNEPVQESQLLAFIEIPKGSRNKYEYDEGLDRVVFDRFLSGSTVYPTDYGFLPGHLGEDGDPLDCLVVGSEPTFPGCVTPVKPVALFKMRDEKGADDKVICVPTRDPRWSHIESLDDVPGQLQEEIEHFFNVYKNLENKPVETDGWHPLADAERAIEEARRRELEAKSE
;
A
#
# COMPACT_ATOMS: atom_id res chain seq x y z
N MET A 1 -55.31 -10.58 2.21
CA MET A 1 -54.36 -10.52 3.33
C MET A 1 -53.34 -9.45 3.00
N ARG A 2 -53.45 -8.23 3.56
CA ARG A 2 -52.58 -7.09 3.25
C ARG A 2 -51.38 -7.16 4.19
N LEU A 3 -50.19 -7.26 3.60
CA LEU A 3 -48.92 -7.16 4.32
C LEU A 3 -48.65 -5.70 4.75
N THR A 4 -48.69 -5.48 6.05
CA THR A 4 -48.34 -4.20 6.68
C THR A 4 -46.81 -4.02 6.61
N LYS A 5 -46.37 -2.98 5.91
CA LYS A 5 -44.96 -2.54 5.90
C LYS A 5 -44.55 -2.10 7.31
N VAL A 6 -43.70 -2.87 7.98
CA VAL A 6 -43.03 -2.46 9.20
C VAL A 6 -42.01 -1.39 8.84
N ARG A 7 -42.24 -0.15 9.27
CA ARG A 7 -41.22 0.91 9.20
C ARG A 7 -40.13 0.59 10.22
N GLY A 8 -38.88 0.39 9.76
CA GLY A 8 -37.73 0.24 10.64
C GLY A 8 -37.47 1.52 11.45
N PRO A 9 -36.71 1.42 12.55
CA PRO A 9 -36.47 2.55 13.44
C PRO A 9 -35.75 3.69 12.70
N LEU A 10 -36.22 4.93 12.90
CA LEU A 10 -35.51 6.14 12.49
C LEU A 10 -34.11 6.10 13.10
N ARG A 11 -33.08 6.16 12.26
CA ARG A 11 -31.73 6.51 12.73
C ARG A 11 -31.79 7.88 13.38
N ALA A 12 -31.57 7.93 14.68
CA ALA A 12 -31.38 9.21 15.38
C ALA A 12 -30.19 9.92 14.73
N ALA A 13 -30.41 11.11 14.21
CA ALA A 13 -29.33 11.94 13.69
C ALA A 13 -28.40 12.32 14.85
N ILE A 14 -27.11 12.06 14.72
CA ILE A 14 -26.10 12.53 15.67
C ILE A 14 -26.07 14.06 15.59
N PRO A 15 -26.20 14.78 16.72
CA PRO A 15 -26.14 16.24 16.72
C PRO A 15 -24.81 16.73 16.14
N ALA A 16 -24.85 17.66 15.19
CA ALA A 16 -23.64 18.20 14.51
C ALA A 16 -22.56 18.75 15.45
N ALA A 17 -22.94 19.17 16.66
CA ALA A 17 -22.02 19.69 17.69
C ALA A 17 -21.11 18.61 18.34
N LEU A 18 -21.28 17.32 18.04
CA LEU A 18 -20.47 16.21 18.57
C LEU A 18 -19.50 15.63 17.54
N LEU A 19 -19.49 16.15 16.31
CA LEU A 19 -18.52 15.74 15.30
C LEU A 19 -17.27 16.64 15.43
N PRO A 20 -16.05 16.07 15.41
CA PRO A 20 -14.86 16.92 15.34
C PRO A 20 -14.89 17.74 14.07
N GLU A 21 -14.48 19.00 14.14
CA GLU A 21 -14.47 19.96 13.01
C GLU A 21 -13.46 19.60 11.90
N ALA A 22 -12.78 18.47 11.98
CA ALA A 22 -11.94 18.01 10.90
C ALA A 22 -12.82 17.46 9.76
N PRO A 23 -12.67 17.95 8.52
CA PRO A 23 -13.48 17.50 7.39
C PRO A 23 -13.14 16.03 7.09
N LEU A 24 -14.00 15.12 7.54
CA LEU A 24 -13.90 13.68 7.28
C LEU A 24 -14.07 13.34 5.78
N ASN A 25 -14.32 14.33 4.91
CA ASN A 25 -14.64 14.14 3.48
C ASN A 25 -14.04 15.23 2.58
N GLU A 26 -12.80 15.65 2.80
CA GLU A 26 -12.13 16.35 1.71
C GLU A 26 -11.93 15.35 0.56
N PRO A 27 -12.32 15.73 -0.68
CA PRO A 27 -12.04 14.89 -1.83
C PRO A 27 -10.51 14.70 -1.93
N VAL A 28 -10.11 13.52 -2.40
CA VAL A 28 -8.70 13.24 -2.70
C VAL A 28 -8.26 14.26 -3.74
N GLN A 29 -7.21 15.04 -3.45
CA GLN A 29 -6.68 16.01 -4.40
C GLN A 29 -5.80 15.27 -5.42
N GLU A 30 -5.86 15.66 -6.69
CA GLU A 30 -5.04 15.11 -7.79
C GLU A 30 -3.53 15.21 -7.52
N SER A 31 -3.11 16.13 -6.64
CA SER A 31 -1.71 16.32 -6.24
C SER A 31 -1.24 15.38 -5.12
N GLN A 32 -2.13 14.56 -4.53
CA GLN A 32 -1.77 13.63 -3.47
C GLN A 32 -1.20 12.35 -4.05
N LEU A 33 -0.14 11.81 -3.42
CA LEU A 33 0.33 10.47 -3.71
C LEU A 33 -0.72 9.46 -3.22
N LEU A 34 -1.08 8.54 -4.09
CA LEU A 34 -2.06 7.50 -3.82
C LEU A 34 -1.40 6.14 -3.87
N ALA A 35 -1.78 5.26 -2.96
CA ALA A 35 -1.46 3.84 -3.01
C ALA A 35 -2.72 3.04 -3.40
N PHE A 36 -2.60 2.15 -4.36
CA PHE A 36 -3.60 1.14 -4.68
C PHE A 36 -3.22 -0.15 -3.96
N ILE A 37 -4.07 -0.64 -3.09
CA ILE A 37 -3.77 -1.81 -2.27
C ILE A 37 -4.23 -3.07 -2.99
N GLU A 38 -3.29 -4.01 -3.18
CA GLU A 38 -3.57 -5.34 -3.72
C GLU A 38 -3.71 -6.37 -2.61
N ILE A 39 -2.84 -6.30 -1.61
CA ILE A 39 -2.72 -7.33 -0.58
C ILE A 39 -2.85 -6.68 0.80
N PRO A 40 -3.88 -7.02 1.57
CA PRO A 40 -4.04 -6.48 2.92
C PRO A 40 -3.04 -7.10 3.90
N LYS A 41 -2.62 -6.32 4.89
CA LYS A 41 -1.86 -6.77 6.05
C LYS A 41 -2.44 -8.07 6.64
N GLY A 42 -1.57 -9.01 6.98
CA GLY A 42 -1.94 -10.30 7.55
C GLY A 42 -2.40 -11.34 6.53
N SER A 43 -2.46 -11.00 5.25
CA SER A 43 -2.82 -11.94 4.19
C SER A 43 -1.67 -12.90 3.87
N ARG A 44 -2.02 -14.16 3.60
CA ARG A 44 -1.17 -15.14 2.91
C ARG A 44 -1.51 -15.29 1.43
N ASN A 45 -2.63 -14.73 1.01
CA ASN A 45 -3.00 -14.69 -0.38
C ASN A 45 -2.26 -13.55 -1.05
N LYS A 46 -1.60 -13.85 -2.17
CA LYS A 46 -1.11 -12.84 -3.10
C LYS A 46 -2.21 -12.53 -4.10
N TYR A 47 -2.45 -11.26 -4.29
CA TYR A 47 -3.34 -10.71 -5.30
C TYR A 47 -2.54 -9.76 -6.18
N GLU A 48 -2.96 -9.61 -7.42
CA GLU A 48 -2.38 -8.69 -8.40
C GLU A 48 -3.50 -7.96 -9.12
N TYR A 49 -3.29 -6.70 -9.46
CA TYR A 49 -4.20 -5.95 -10.30
C TYR A 49 -3.96 -6.32 -11.77
N ASP A 50 -4.98 -6.82 -12.42
CA ASP A 50 -4.97 -7.14 -13.85
C ASP A 50 -5.59 -5.97 -14.63
N GLU A 51 -4.76 -5.23 -15.36
CA GLU A 51 -5.20 -4.07 -16.17
C GLU A 51 -6.19 -4.47 -17.27
N GLY A 52 -6.03 -5.64 -17.86
CA GLY A 52 -6.90 -6.13 -18.94
C GLY A 52 -8.31 -6.46 -18.46
N LEU A 53 -8.42 -6.90 -17.19
CA LEU A 53 -9.69 -7.19 -16.54
C LEU A 53 -10.22 -6.00 -15.74
N ASP A 54 -9.38 -4.99 -15.44
CA ASP A 54 -9.67 -3.91 -14.51
C ASP A 54 -10.15 -4.44 -13.16
N ARG A 55 -9.42 -5.42 -12.61
CA ARG A 55 -9.78 -6.12 -11.37
C ARG A 55 -8.55 -6.61 -10.61
N VAL A 56 -8.69 -6.71 -9.30
CA VAL A 56 -7.77 -7.46 -8.47
C VAL A 56 -8.08 -8.95 -8.60
N VAL A 57 -7.09 -9.74 -8.97
CA VAL A 57 -7.20 -11.18 -9.14
C VAL A 57 -6.37 -11.92 -8.11
N PHE A 58 -6.80 -13.12 -7.75
CA PHE A 58 -6.02 -14.01 -6.91
C PHE A 58 -4.90 -14.64 -7.73
N ASP A 59 -3.63 -14.39 -7.36
CA ASP A 59 -2.47 -15.03 -8.00
C ASP A 59 -2.18 -16.39 -7.35
N ARG A 60 -1.76 -16.38 -6.10
CA ARG A 60 -1.43 -17.61 -5.34
C ARG A 60 -1.42 -17.37 -3.84
N PHE A 61 -1.29 -18.45 -3.05
CA PHE A 61 -0.89 -18.26 -1.65
C PHE A 61 0.64 -18.21 -1.55
N LEU A 62 1.13 -17.55 -0.48
CA LEU A 62 2.51 -17.70 -0.04
C LEU A 62 2.74 -19.15 0.44
N SER A 63 3.77 -19.79 -0.09
CA SER A 63 4.12 -21.18 0.25
C SER A 63 4.59 -21.33 1.70
N GLY A 64 5.14 -20.25 2.30
CA GLY A 64 5.55 -20.19 3.70
C GLY A 64 4.41 -19.92 4.68
N SER A 65 4.72 -19.89 5.97
CA SER A 65 3.79 -19.51 7.04
C SER A 65 3.76 -18.00 7.30
N THR A 66 4.59 -17.22 6.61
CA THR A 66 4.64 -15.76 6.69
C THR A 66 3.38 -15.12 6.13
N VAL A 67 3.07 -13.94 6.62
CA VAL A 67 1.97 -13.07 6.12
C VAL A 67 2.56 -11.71 5.77
N TYR A 68 1.89 -10.96 4.90
CA TYR A 68 2.29 -9.58 4.61
C TYR A 68 2.24 -8.73 5.89
N PRO A 69 3.35 -8.07 6.27
CA PRO A 69 3.42 -7.34 7.55
C PRO A 69 2.67 -6.01 7.53
N THR A 70 2.42 -5.47 6.35
CA THR A 70 1.67 -4.23 6.09
C THR A 70 0.71 -4.44 4.94
N ASP A 71 -0.15 -3.47 4.65
CA ASP A 71 -0.81 -3.42 3.36
C ASP A 71 0.24 -3.26 2.26
N TYR A 72 0.07 -3.98 1.15
CA TYR A 72 0.98 -3.99 0.01
C TYR A 72 0.22 -3.66 -1.26
N GLY A 73 0.85 -2.92 -2.14
CA GLY A 73 0.30 -2.55 -3.43
C GLY A 73 1.27 -1.68 -4.20
N PHE A 74 0.79 -0.78 -5.01
CA PHE A 74 1.61 0.05 -5.88
C PHE A 74 1.15 1.51 -5.92
N LEU A 75 1.99 2.38 -6.48
CA LEU A 75 1.72 3.79 -6.71
C LEU A 75 1.23 3.98 -8.16
N PRO A 76 -0.07 4.23 -8.41
CA PRO A 76 -0.58 4.44 -9.76
C PRO A 76 0.12 5.58 -10.50
N GLY A 77 0.46 5.37 -11.78
CA GLY A 77 1.16 6.36 -12.59
C GLY A 77 2.66 6.47 -12.31
N HIS A 78 3.25 5.46 -11.66
CA HIS A 78 4.67 5.37 -11.37
C HIS A 78 5.21 4.01 -11.84
N LEU A 79 5.97 3.98 -12.93
CA LEU A 79 6.51 2.76 -13.53
C LEU A 79 7.84 2.37 -12.89
N GLY A 80 7.93 1.15 -12.35
CA GLY A 80 9.16 0.57 -11.81
C GLY A 80 10.22 0.29 -12.89
N GLU A 81 11.40 -0.15 -12.48
CA GLU A 81 12.49 -0.49 -13.40
C GLU A 81 12.26 -1.82 -14.13
N ASP A 82 11.49 -2.70 -13.54
CA ASP A 82 11.12 -4.01 -14.10
C ASP A 82 9.94 -3.95 -15.08
N GLY A 83 9.33 -2.77 -15.26
CA GLY A 83 8.18 -2.55 -16.13
C GLY A 83 6.82 -2.73 -15.47
N ASP A 84 6.78 -3.13 -14.20
CA ASP A 84 5.59 -3.16 -13.36
C ASP A 84 5.42 -1.81 -12.61
N PRO A 85 4.23 -1.44 -12.12
CA PRO A 85 4.07 -0.25 -11.30
C PRO A 85 4.95 -0.27 -10.03
N LEU A 86 5.45 0.89 -9.61
CA LEU A 86 6.33 1.00 -8.43
C LEU A 86 5.58 0.55 -7.16
N ASP A 87 6.10 -0.48 -6.52
CA ASP A 87 5.54 -1.08 -5.32
C ASP A 87 5.60 -0.18 -4.10
N CYS A 88 4.60 -0.30 -3.23
CA CYS A 88 4.60 0.36 -1.93
C CYS A 88 4.06 -0.53 -0.81
N LEU A 89 4.57 -0.29 0.40
CA LEU A 89 4.03 -0.80 1.64
C LEU A 89 3.35 0.34 2.40
N VAL A 90 2.10 0.14 2.78
CA VAL A 90 1.36 1.14 3.55
C VAL A 90 1.25 0.67 4.99
N VAL A 91 1.97 1.37 5.87
CA VAL A 91 2.02 1.06 7.30
C VAL A 91 0.73 1.52 7.96
N GLY A 92 0.03 0.59 8.59
CA GLY A 92 -1.24 0.86 9.27
C GLY A 92 -1.50 -0.09 10.43
N SER A 93 -2.40 0.29 11.34
CA SER A 93 -2.82 -0.56 12.46
C SER A 93 -3.72 -1.71 12.00
N GLU A 94 -4.68 -1.40 11.15
CA GLU A 94 -5.67 -2.33 10.62
C GLU A 94 -5.46 -2.55 9.13
N PRO A 95 -5.75 -3.75 8.61
CA PRO A 95 -5.71 -3.99 7.19
C PRO A 95 -6.80 -3.21 6.45
N THR A 96 -6.52 -2.79 5.22
CA THR A 96 -7.55 -2.34 4.29
C THR A 96 -8.11 -3.53 3.50
N PHE A 97 -8.47 -3.36 2.24
CA PHE A 97 -9.01 -4.43 1.40
C PHE A 97 -8.45 -4.31 -0.04
N PRO A 98 -8.39 -5.40 -0.81
CA PRO A 98 -7.93 -5.37 -2.19
C PRO A 98 -8.75 -4.42 -3.06
N GLY A 99 -8.08 -3.49 -3.74
CA GLY A 99 -8.71 -2.43 -4.53
C GLY A 99 -8.96 -1.12 -3.74
N CYS A 100 -8.59 -1.06 -2.47
CA CYS A 100 -8.64 0.19 -1.71
C CYS A 100 -7.61 1.19 -2.24
N VAL A 101 -8.01 2.44 -2.42
CA VAL A 101 -7.12 3.55 -2.74
C VAL A 101 -6.95 4.44 -1.51
N THR A 102 -5.70 4.61 -1.08
CA THR A 102 -5.36 5.33 0.14
C THR A 102 -4.44 6.50 -0.15
N PRO A 103 -4.76 7.73 0.27
CA PRO A 103 -3.82 8.84 0.25
C PRO A 103 -2.66 8.60 1.22
N VAL A 104 -1.43 8.66 0.71
CA VAL A 104 -0.23 8.32 1.46
C VAL A 104 0.84 9.39 1.34
N LYS A 105 1.85 9.33 2.21
CA LYS A 105 3.14 10.01 2.06
C LYS A 105 4.27 9.01 2.24
N PRO A 106 5.37 9.13 1.47
CA PRO A 106 6.53 8.27 1.65
C PRO A 106 7.29 8.65 2.92
N VAL A 107 7.96 7.67 3.54
CA VAL A 107 8.80 7.87 4.73
C VAL A 107 10.16 7.19 4.62
N ALA A 108 10.29 6.17 3.77
CA ALA A 108 11.52 5.42 3.54
C ALA A 108 11.45 4.63 2.22
N LEU A 109 12.57 4.03 1.83
CA LEU A 109 12.67 3.05 0.76
C LEU A 109 13.27 1.75 1.31
N PHE A 110 12.70 0.62 0.95
CA PHE A 110 13.30 -0.70 1.16
C PHE A 110 13.79 -1.23 -0.17
N LYS A 111 15.11 -1.42 -0.30
CA LYS A 111 15.73 -1.88 -1.54
C LYS A 111 15.90 -3.37 -1.55
N MET A 112 15.51 -3.97 -2.64
CA MET A 112 15.68 -5.39 -2.88
C MET A 112 15.81 -5.69 -4.37
N ARG A 113 16.21 -6.93 -4.65
CA ARG A 113 16.27 -7.51 -5.99
C ARG A 113 15.70 -8.90 -5.96
N ASP A 114 15.03 -9.26 -7.02
CA ASP A 114 14.53 -10.61 -7.25
C ASP A 114 14.97 -11.14 -8.62
N GLU A 115 14.36 -12.21 -9.08
CA GLU A 115 14.66 -12.84 -10.38
C GLU A 115 14.39 -11.93 -11.60
N LYS A 116 13.60 -10.86 -11.44
CA LYS A 116 13.28 -9.89 -12.52
C LYS A 116 14.23 -8.69 -12.50
N GLY A 117 14.89 -8.40 -11.40
CA GLY A 117 15.79 -7.25 -11.25
C GLY A 117 15.59 -6.45 -9.98
N ALA A 118 15.77 -5.13 -10.06
CA ALA A 118 15.49 -4.23 -8.95
C ALA A 118 13.98 -4.21 -8.67
N ASP A 119 13.62 -4.37 -7.39
CA ASP A 119 12.25 -4.54 -6.92
C ASP A 119 12.05 -3.74 -5.63
N ASP A 120 12.35 -2.44 -5.71
CA ASP A 120 12.35 -1.51 -4.58
C ASP A 120 10.92 -1.25 -4.07
N LYS A 121 10.75 -1.09 -2.75
CA LYS A 121 9.46 -0.86 -2.10
C LYS A 121 9.44 0.50 -1.41
N VAL A 122 8.55 1.39 -1.81
CA VAL A 122 8.34 2.64 -1.11
C VAL A 122 7.55 2.37 0.18
N ILE A 123 8.09 2.80 1.30
CA ILE A 123 7.39 2.71 2.59
C ILE A 123 6.57 3.98 2.77
N CYS A 124 5.28 3.79 2.93
CA CYS A 124 4.31 4.88 3.04
C CYS A 124 3.51 4.80 4.35
N VAL A 125 3.01 5.94 4.78
CA VAL A 125 2.01 6.03 5.85
C VAL A 125 0.75 6.73 5.33
N PRO A 126 -0.45 6.34 5.80
CA PRO A 126 -1.69 6.99 5.41
C PRO A 126 -1.75 8.42 5.98
N THR A 127 -2.02 9.41 5.12
CA THR A 127 -2.06 10.81 5.53
C THR A 127 -3.26 11.16 6.42
N ARG A 128 -4.31 10.33 6.39
CA ARG A 128 -5.56 10.53 7.12
C ARG A 128 -5.71 9.71 8.41
N ASP A 129 -4.69 8.90 8.78
CA ASP A 129 -4.70 8.19 10.05
C ASP A 129 -3.82 8.94 11.07
N PRO A 130 -4.42 9.56 12.10
CA PRO A 130 -3.67 10.34 13.10
C PRO A 130 -2.69 9.50 13.92
N ARG A 131 -2.84 8.17 13.93
CA ARG A 131 -1.89 7.25 14.59
C ARG A 131 -0.59 7.09 13.81
N TRP A 132 -0.60 7.37 12.50
CA TRP A 132 0.53 7.15 11.61
C TRP A 132 0.97 8.41 10.86
N SER A 133 0.08 9.38 10.66
CA SER A 133 0.36 10.59 9.88
C SER A 133 1.47 11.49 10.47
N HIS A 134 1.86 11.26 11.74
CA HIS A 134 2.96 11.97 12.39
C HIS A 134 4.35 11.43 12.02
N ILE A 135 4.43 10.25 11.39
CA ILE A 135 5.70 9.64 10.95
C ILE A 135 6.20 10.41 9.72
N GLU A 136 7.43 10.89 9.77
CA GLU A 136 8.05 11.72 8.71
C GLU A 136 9.28 11.04 8.08
N SER A 137 9.85 10.04 8.73
CA SER A 137 11.09 9.41 8.30
C SER A 137 11.17 7.95 8.73
N LEU A 138 12.22 7.25 8.26
CA LEU A 138 12.52 5.89 8.69
C LEU A 138 12.70 5.77 10.21
N ASP A 139 13.32 6.77 10.84
CA ASP A 139 13.60 6.75 12.28
C ASP A 139 12.32 6.76 13.13
N ASP A 140 11.21 7.24 12.59
CA ASP A 140 9.91 7.25 13.25
C ASP A 140 9.15 5.94 13.09
N VAL A 141 9.54 5.09 12.13
CA VAL A 141 8.90 3.77 11.93
C VAL A 141 9.34 2.84 13.05
N PRO A 142 8.41 2.15 13.75
CA PRO A 142 8.77 1.23 14.82
C PRO A 142 9.81 0.19 14.37
N GLY A 143 10.94 0.08 15.12
CA GLY A 143 12.04 -0.81 14.75
C GLY A 143 11.61 -2.28 14.61
N GLN A 144 10.70 -2.77 15.45
CA GLN A 144 10.14 -4.11 15.33
C GLN A 144 9.43 -4.32 13.99
N LEU A 145 8.73 -3.30 13.48
CA LEU A 145 8.04 -3.40 12.17
C LEU A 145 9.05 -3.39 11.03
N GLN A 146 10.15 -2.64 11.16
CA GLN A 146 11.23 -2.68 10.18
C GLN A 146 11.82 -4.09 10.08
N GLU A 147 12.11 -4.72 11.23
CA GLU A 147 12.62 -6.10 11.31
C GLU A 147 11.62 -7.11 10.70
N GLU A 148 10.33 -6.96 10.95
CA GLU A 148 9.27 -7.81 10.38
C GLU A 148 9.19 -7.70 8.85
N ILE A 149 9.27 -6.50 8.31
CA ILE A 149 9.26 -6.24 6.86
C ILE A 149 10.50 -6.86 6.21
N GLU A 150 11.68 -6.59 6.76
CA GLU A 150 12.93 -7.13 6.24
C GLU A 150 12.95 -8.65 6.30
N HIS A 151 12.56 -9.24 7.43
CA HIS A 151 12.45 -10.69 7.57
C HIS A 151 11.46 -11.27 6.55
N PHE A 152 10.30 -10.64 6.35
CA PHE A 152 9.31 -11.12 5.39
C PHE A 152 9.91 -11.23 3.99
N PHE A 153 10.53 -10.17 3.48
CA PHE A 153 11.11 -10.17 2.14
C PHE A 153 12.31 -11.11 2.00
N ASN A 154 13.08 -11.33 3.05
CA ASN A 154 14.17 -12.30 3.04
C ASN A 154 13.69 -13.77 2.94
N VAL A 155 12.45 -14.09 3.31
CA VAL A 155 12.02 -15.50 3.41
C VAL A 155 10.79 -15.86 2.58
N TYR A 156 9.97 -14.91 2.10
CA TYR A 156 8.66 -15.18 1.52
C TYR A 156 8.68 -16.03 0.24
N LYS A 157 9.78 -15.95 -0.55
CA LYS A 157 9.99 -16.75 -1.77
C LYS A 157 10.88 -18.01 -1.56
N ASN A 158 11.36 -18.27 -0.33
CA ASN A 158 12.31 -19.38 -0.09
C ASN A 158 11.76 -20.74 -0.49
N LEU A 159 10.49 -21.02 -0.20
CA LEU A 159 9.85 -22.29 -0.59
C LEU A 159 9.43 -22.32 -2.07
N GLU A 160 9.56 -21.23 -2.78
CA GLU A 160 9.35 -21.14 -4.23
C GLU A 160 10.67 -21.33 -5.00
N ASN A 161 11.80 -21.47 -4.28
CA ASN A 161 13.14 -21.54 -4.83
C ASN A 161 13.52 -20.36 -5.73
N LYS A 162 13.02 -19.18 -5.41
CA LYS A 162 13.32 -17.94 -6.11
C LYS A 162 14.29 -17.11 -5.26
N PRO A 163 15.40 -16.63 -5.87
CA PRO A 163 16.35 -15.80 -5.15
C PRO A 163 15.75 -14.43 -4.83
N VAL A 164 16.06 -13.93 -3.65
CA VAL A 164 15.81 -12.56 -3.23
C VAL A 164 17.08 -12.07 -2.54
N GLU A 165 17.51 -10.87 -2.88
CA GLU A 165 18.61 -10.16 -2.22
C GLU A 165 18.08 -8.83 -1.70
N THR A 166 18.27 -8.53 -0.43
CA THR A 166 17.87 -7.26 0.18
C THR A 166 19.10 -6.37 0.41
N ASP A 167 19.00 -5.10 0.02
CA ASP A 167 19.98 -4.06 0.35
C ASP A 167 19.51 -3.25 1.57
N GLY A 168 18.29 -3.53 2.05
CA GLY A 168 17.74 -3.01 3.28
C GLY A 168 17.14 -1.61 3.16
N TRP A 169 17.23 -0.87 4.25
CA TRP A 169 16.52 0.37 4.47
C TRP A 169 17.30 1.59 3.97
N HIS A 170 16.59 2.49 3.30
CA HIS A 170 17.12 3.75 2.78
C HIS A 170 16.23 4.93 3.20
N PRO A 171 16.80 6.14 3.35
CA PRO A 171 16.09 7.30 3.86
C PRO A 171 15.00 7.81 2.91
N LEU A 172 14.13 8.69 3.41
CA LEU A 172 13.07 9.35 2.65
C LEU A 172 13.55 9.95 1.32
N ALA A 173 14.72 10.59 1.30
CA ALA A 173 15.26 11.19 0.07
C ALA A 173 15.46 10.18 -1.07
N ASP A 174 15.74 8.91 -0.75
CA ASP A 174 15.84 7.85 -1.76
C ASP A 174 14.46 7.39 -2.24
N ALA A 175 13.47 7.36 -1.36
CA ALA A 175 12.07 7.09 -1.72
C ALA A 175 11.52 8.18 -2.66
N GLU A 176 11.73 9.45 -2.33
CA GLU A 176 11.30 10.58 -3.17
C GLU A 176 11.94 10.52 -4.57
N ARG A 177 13.22 10.19 -4.63
CA ARG A 177 13.93 10.01 -5.91
C ARG A 177 13.36 8.85 -6.71
N ALA A 178 13.13 7.69 -6.08
CA ALA A 178 12.53 6.52 -6.74
C ALA A 178 11.13 6.83 -7.31
N ILE A 179 10.30 7.57 -6.57
CA ILE A 179 8.98 8.01 -7.00
C ILE A 179 9.08 8.93 -8.22
N GLU A 180 9.97 9.94 -8.18
CA GLU A 180 10.12 10.89 -9.31
C GLU A 180 10.66 10.20 -10.56
N GLU A 181 11.62 9.29 -10.42
CA GLU A 181 12.16 8.50 -11.53
C GLU A 181 11.09 7.57 -12.12
N ALA A 182 10.28 6.92 -11.29
CA ALA A 182 9.18 6.06 -11.72
C ALA A 182 8.10 6.86 -12.47
N ARG A 183 7.77 8.05 -11.97
CA ARG A 183 6.85 8.97 -12.64
C ARG A 183 7.36 9.40 -14.01
N ARG A 184 8.65 9.71 -14.11
CA ARG A 184 9.27 10.08 -15.39
C ARG A 184 9.20 8.92 -16.39
N ARG A 185 9.55 7.68 -15.97
CA ARG A 185 9.44 6.49 -16.83
C ARG A 185 8.02 6.28 -17.35
N GLU A 186 7.03 6.47 -16.50
CA GLU A 186 5.61 6.35 -16.87
C GLU A 186 5.20 7.39 -17.94
N LEU A 187 5.68 8.65 -17.81
CA LEU A 187 5.40 9.69 -18.79
C LEU A 187 6.09 9.44 -20.14
N GLU A 188 7.31 8.93 -20.12
CA GLU A 188 8.08 8.56 -21.32
C GLU A 188 7.38 7.40 -22.06
N ALA A 189 6.98 6.35 -21.33
CA ALA A 189 6.29 5.20 -21.90
C ALA A 189 4.92 5.53 -22.54
N LYS A 190 4.20 6.53 -22.02
CA LYS A 190 2.94 7.01 -22.61
C LYS A 190 3.11 7.92 -23.83
N SER A 191 4.31 8.39 -24.08
CA SER A 191 4.62 9.32 -25.18
C SER A 191 5.08 8.61 -26.46
N GLU A 192 5.39 7.30 -26.35
CA GLU A 192 5.74 6.40 -27.45
C GLU A 192 4.48 5.73 -28.06
#